data_e7a0bb747fe20173aba81ca091c452b3
#
_entry.id   e7a0bb747fe20173aba81ca091c452b3
#
_cell.length_a   1.000
_cell.length_b   1.000
_cell.length_c   1.000
_cell.angle_alpha   90.00
_cell.angle_beta   90.00
_cell.angle_gamma   90.00
#
_symmetry.space_group_name_H-M   'P 1'
#
loop_
_entity.id
_entity.type
_entity.pdbx_description
1 polymer ?
#
loop_
_entity_poly.entity_id
_entity_poly.type
_entity_poly.pdbx_seq_one_letter_code
_entity_poly.pdbx_strand_id
1 'polypeptide(L)'
;QAKMDRGYEMGADRMINYKETQVDGYVSGETDGLGYDVVFDTVGGTCLDDSFQAARTGGTVVSIAARSTHNLTPVHLKSLTLHVVFMLLPMIRNQGRESHGDILREIKNWAELEKITPLVHKEVFDFQEVGRAHEVLESGGAIGKVALRANW
;
A
#
# COMPACT_ATOMS: atom_id res chain seq x y z
N GLN A 1 13.98 9.95 5.78
CA GLN A 1 13.30 11.19 6.19
C GLN A 1 12.34 11.68 5.10
N ALA A 2 12.78 11.98 3.87
CA ALA A 2 11.94 12.57 2.81
C ALA A 2 10.61 11.82 2.51
N LYS A 3 10.60 10.46 2.60
CA LYS A 3 9.36 9.67 2.43
C LYS A 3 8.40 9.85 3.62
N MET A 4 8.93 10.01 4.82
CA MET A 4 8.11 10.27 6.03
C MET A 4 7.50 11.67 5.97
N ASP A 5 8.29 12.69 5.63
CA ASP A 5 7.81 14.06 5.49
C ASP A 5 6.67 14.12 4.46
N ARG A 6 6.82 13.39 3.34
CA ARG A 6 5.77 13.30 2.33
C ARG A 6 4.51 12.59 2.81
N GLY A 7 4.65 11.57 3.67
CA GLY A 7 3.49 10.90 4.28
C GLY A 7 2.66 11.86 5.13
N TYR A 8 3.31 12.68 5.95
CA TYR A 8 2.61 13.72 6.73
C TYR A 8 1.92 14.77 5.84
N GLU A 9 2.60 15.24 4.78
CA GLU A 9 1.99 16.15 3.81
C GLU A 9 0.75 15.57 3.12
N MET A 10 0.68 14.25 2.98
CA MET A 10 -0.47 13.53 2.41
C MET A 10 -1.55 13.18 3.42
N GLY A 11 -1.41 13.60 4.68
CA GLY A 11 -2.45 13.47 5.70
C GLY A 11 -2.26 12.30 6.67
N ALA A 12 -1.09 11.66 6.71
CA ALA A 12 -0.83 10.65 7.74
C ALA A 12 -0.65 11.29 9.12
N ASP A 13 -1.39 10.81 10.11
CA ASP A 13 -1.27 11.26 11.51
C ASP A 13 0.06 10.80 12.12
N ARG A 14 0.54 9.63 11.74
CA ARG A 14 1.80 9.04 12.20
C ARG A 14 2.55 8.35 11.07
N MET A 15 3.87 8.52 11.08
CA MET A 15 4.79 7.82 10.18
C MET A 15 5.81 7.07 11.01
N ILE A 16 5.95 5.77 10.75
CA ILE A 16 6.84 4.87 11.50
C ILE A 16 7.99 4.43 10.60
N ASN A 17 9.21 4.59 11.07
CA ASN A 17 10.37 4.00 10.41
C ASN A 17 10.53 2.54 10.85
N TYR A 18 10.04 1.62 10.05
CA TYR A 18 10.09 0.18 10.31
C TYR A 18 11.52 -0.39 10.42
N LYS A 19 12.55 0.37 10.00
CA LYS A 19 13.95 -0.01 10.18
C LYS A 19 14.46 0.26 11.60
N GLU A 20 13.79 1.12 12.33
CA GLU A 20 14.18 1.57 13.67
C GLU A 20 13.24 1.07 14.75
N THR A 21 11.98 0.83 14.40
CA THR A 21 10.93 0.46 15.36
C THR A 21 10.26 -0.85 14.95
N GLN A 22 10.32 -1.85 15.80
CA GLN A 22 9.61 -3.12 15.63
C GLN A 22 8.11 -2.97 15.88
N VAL A 23 7.32 -3.97 15.45
CA VAL A 23 5.85 -3.96 15.55
C VAL A 23 5.37 -3.69 16.97
N ASP A 24 5.87 -4.42 17.94
CA ASP A 24 5.46 -4.28 19.35
C ASP A 24 5.74 -2.87 19.90
N GLY A 25 6.81 -2.24 19.42
CA GLY A 25 7.21 -0.90 19.84
C GLY A 25 6.19 0.15 19.37
N TYR A 26 5.82 0.16 18.08
CA TYR A 26 4.86 1.15 17.61
C TYR A 26 3.42 0.83 18.00
N VAL A 27 3.04 -0.44 18.12
CA VAL A 27 1.74 -0.84 18.67
C VAL A 27 1.60 -0.34 20.11
N SER A 28 2.61 -0.55 20.93
CA SER A 28 2.61 -0.08 22.33
C SER A 28 2.53 1.46 22.40
N GLY A 29 3.34 2.15 21.58
CA GLY A 29 3.44 3.62 21.64
C GLY A 29 2.25 4.37 21.04
N GLU A 30 1.59 3.81 20.01
CA GLU A 30 0.55 4.52 19.27
C GLU A 30 -0.87 4.04 19.60
N THR A 31 -1.02 2.88 20.26
CA THR A 31 -2.33 2.26 20.54
C THR A 31 -2.48 1.80 21.98
N ASP A 32 -1.63 2.23 22.90
CA ASP A 32 -1.59 1.75 24.27
C ASP A 32 -1.49 0.20 24.37
N GLY A 33 -0.87 -0.43 23.36
CA GLY A 33 -0.71 -1.88 23.26
C GLY A 33 -1.94 -2.64 22.77
N LEU A 34 -3.05 -1.96 22.44
CA LEU A 34 -4.28 -2.60 21.98
C LEU A 34 -4.18 -3.11 20.54
N GLY A 35 -3.41 -2.46 19.70
CA GLY A 35 -3.32 -2.68 18.25
C GLY A 35 -4.36 -1.91 17.44
N TYR A 36 -4.23 -1.98 16.13
CA TYR A 36 -5.06 -1.22 15.19
C TYR A 36 -6.35 -1.95 14.82
N ASP A 37 -7.45 -1.21 14.66
CA ASP A 37 -8.75 -1.76 14.21
C ASP A 37 -8.66 -2.39 12.82
N VAL A 38 -7.98 -1.68 11.90
CA VAL A 38 -7.79 -2.09 10.51
C VAL A 38 -6.32 -1.91 10.12
N VAL A 39 -5.73 -2.94 9.54
CA VAL A 39 -4.38 -2.90 8.96
C VAL A 39 -4.48 -3.18 7.47
N PHE A 40 -3.94 -2.28 6.65
CA PHE A 40 -3.89 -2.44 5.20
C PHE A 40 -2.46 -2.75 4.73
N ASP A 41 -2.21 -4.02 4.43
CA ASP A 41 -0.92 -4.48 3.90
C ASP A 41 -0.88 -4.35 2.37
N THR A 42 0.07 -3.57 1.89
CA THR A 42 0.32 -3.36 0.47
C THR A 42 1.63 -3.98 -0.02
N VAL A 43 2.36 -4.65 0.85
CA VAL A 43 3.72 -5.16 0.61
C VAL A 43 3.76 -6.68 0.54
N GLY A 44 3.08 -7.37 1.47
CA GLY A 44 3.08 -8.82 1.56
C GLY A 44 4.36 -9.40 2.18
N GLY A 45 4.57 -10.70 2.03
CA GLY A 45 5.69 -11.40 2.65
C GLY A 45 5.68 -11.21 4.18
N THR A 46 6.84 -10.95 4.78
CA THR A 46 6.94 -10.74 6.23
C THR A 46 6.14 -9.55 6.75
N CYS A 47 5.87 -8.53 5.91
CA CYS A 47 5.03 -7.40 6.30
C CYS A 47 3.58 -7.80 6.58
N LEU A 48 3.07 -8.87 5.94
CA LEU A 48 1.75 -9.40 6.27
C LEU A 48 1.76 -10.11 7.64
N ASP A 49 2.86 -10.78 8.01
CA ASP A 49 3.00 -11.37 9.35
C ASP A 49 3.05 -10.27 10.42
N ASP A 50 3.77 -9.17 10.15
CA ASP A 50 3.78 -7.97 11.00
C ASP A 50 2.39 -7.34 11.12
N SER A 51 1.61 -7.36 10.04
CA SER A 51 0.22 -6.86 10.03
C SER A 51 -0.69 -7.66 10.95
N PHE A 52 -0.52 -8.99 11.03
CA PHE A 52 -1.24 -9.83 11.99
C PHE A 52 -0.90 -9.48 13.44
N GLN A 53 0.37 -9.11 13.69
CA GLN A 53 0.80 -8.69 15.02
C GLN A 53 0.27 -7.30 15.37
N ALA A 54 0.25 -6.37 14.41
CA ALA A 54 -0.18 -5.00 14.61
C ALA A 54 -1.69 -4.86 14.83
N ALA A 55 -2.51 -5.76 14.26
CA ALA A 55 -3.96 -5.73 14.44
C ALA A 55 -4.37 -6.06 15.88
N ARG A 56 -5.40 -5.36 16.39
CA ARG A 56 -6.00 -5.69 17.70
C ARG A 56 -6.80 -7.00 17.64
N THR A 57 -7.13 -7.53 18.81
CA THR A 57 -8.09 -8.65 18.92
C THR A 57 -9.42 -8.27 18.26
N GLY A 58 -9.95 -9.15 17.40
CA GLY A 58 -11.15 -8.92 16.59
C GLY A 58 -10.96 -7.88 15.46
N GLY A 59 -9.73 -7.45 15.20
CA GLY A 59 -9.43 -6.51 14.13
C GLY A 59 -9.47 -7.10 12.72
N THR A 60 -9.26 -6.25 11.73
CA THR A 60 -9.28 -6.62 10.31
C THR A 60 -7.93 -6.36 9.66
N VAL A 61 -7.41 -7.34 8.93
CA VAL A 61 -6.24 -7.18 8.06
C VAL A 61 -6.69 -7.33 6.61
N VAL A 62 -6.33 -6.35 5.79
CA VAL A 62 -6.59 -6.37 4.33
C VAL A 62 -5.25 -6.42 3.61
N SER A 63 -5.01 -7.42 2.76
CA SER A 63 -3.78 -7.50 1.97
C SER A 63 -4.07 -7.56 0.47
N ILE A 64 -3.29 -6.83 -0.31
CA ILE A 64 -3.28 -6.89 -1.77
C ILE A 64 -2.10 -7.72 -2.31
N ALA A 65 -1.27 -8.29 -1.41
CA ALA A 65 -0.03 -8.99 -1.76
C ALA A 65 0.18 -10.29 -0.97
N ALA A 66 -0.90 -11.02 -0.66
CA ALA A 66 -0.88 -12.24 0.19
C ALA A 66 -0.40 -13.51 -0.54
N ARG A 67 0.54 -13.40 -1.48
CA ARG A 67 1.05 -14.51 -2.30
C ARG A 67 2.28 -15.19 -1.68
N SER A 68 2.17 -15.63 -0.43
CA SER A 68 3.23 -16.30 0.33
C SER A 68 2.63 -17.26 1.35
N THR A 69 3.48 -17.99 2.06
CA THR A 69 3.06 -18.90 3.13
C THR A 69 3.20 -18.17 4.47
N HIS A 70 2.15 -18.21 5.27
CA HIS A 70 2.06 -17.49 6.55
C HIS A 70 1.64 -18.41 7.69
N ASN A 71 2.12 -18.12 8.89
CA ASN A 71 1.62 -18.72 10.12
C ASN A 71 0.34 -18.00 10.55
N LEU A 72 -0.80 -18.69 10.47
CA LEU A 72 -2.09 -18.13 10.86
C LEU A 72 -2.38 -18.20 12.37
N THR A 73 -1.42 -18.61 13.20
CA THR A 73 -1.60 -18.65 14.66
C THR A 73 -2.01 -17.30 15.24
N PRO A 74 -1.38 -16.17 14.87
CA PRO A 74 -1.85 -14.85 15.35
C PRO A 74 -3.26 -14.49 14.90
N VAL A 75 -3.62 -14.87 13.66
CA VAL A 75 -4.97 -14.66 13.12
C VAL A 75 -6.01 -15.41 13.94
N HIS A 76 -5.72 -16.66 14.29
CA HIS A 76 -6.59 -17.50 15.13
C HIS A 76 -6.69 -16.95 16.55
N LEU A 77 -5.57 -16.70 17.22
CA LEU A 77 -5.55 -16.28 18.63
C LEU A 77 -6.19 -14.92 18.88
N LYS A 78 -6.12 -14.02 17.89
CA LYS A 78 -6.74 -12.69 17.96
C LYS A 78 -8.12 -12.62 17.29
N SER A 79 -8.64 -13.74 16.74
CA SER A 79 -9.91 -13.77 15.99
C SER A 79 -9.95 -12.71 14.87
N LEU A 80 -8.88 -12.57 14.09
CA LEU A 80 -8.79 -11.56 13.04
C LEU A 80 -9.66 -11.91 11.84
N THR A 81 -10.17 -10.88 11.18
CA THR A 81 -10.71 -11.01 9.82
C THR A 81 -9.59 -10.73 8.82
N LEU A 82 -9.32 -11.67 7.92
CA LEU A 82 -8.36 -11.49 6.83
C LEU A 82 -9.09 -11.37 5.50
N HIS A 83 -8.94 -10.20 4.84
CA HIS A 83 -9.39 -9.96 3.48
C HIS A 83 -8.21 -9.97 2.51
N VAL A 84 -8.29 -10.79 1.48
CA VAL A 84 -7.32 -10.78 0.38
C VAL A 84 -7.96 -10.19 -0.87
N VAL A 85 -7.33 -9.16 -1.41
CA VAL A 85 -7.78 -8.50 -2.64
C VAL A 85 -6.80 -8.82 -3.76
N PHE A 86 -7.27 -9.52 -4.77
CA PHE A 86 -6.50 -9.77 -5.98
C PHE A 86 -7.14 -9.03 -7.17
N MET A 87 -6.76 -7.77 -7.33
CA MET A 87 -7.37 -6.86 -8.32
C MET A 87 -7.26 -7.35 -9.78
N LEU A 88 -6.30 -8.20 -10.10
CA LEU A 88 -6.13 -8.72 -11.46
C LEU A 88 -7.13 -9.83 -11.82
N LEU A 89 -7.85 -10.39 -10.84
CA LEU A 89 -8.72 -11.54 -11.05
C LEU A 89 -9.79 -11.31 -12.13
N PRO A 90 -10.51 -10.19 -12.16
CA PRO A 90 -11.48 -9.89 -13.22
C PRO A 90 -10.86 -9.87 -14.63
N MET A 91 -9.62 -9.39 -14.75
CA MET A 91 -8.89 -9.37 -16.02
C MET A 91 -8.48 -10.78 -16.46
N ILE A 92 -7.93 -11.56 -15.54
CA ILE A 92 -7.43 -12.92 -15.82
C ILE A 92 -8.60 -13.85 -16.21
N ARG A 93 -9.74 -13.73 -15.51
CA ARG A 93 -10.93 -14.56 -15.74
C ARG A 93 -11.90 -13.99 -16.77
N ASN A 94 -11.62 -12.78 -17.29
CA ASN A 94 -12.50 -12.05 -18.19
C ASN A 94 -13.95 -11.95 -17.67
N GLN A 95 -14.10 -11.69 -16.37
CA GLN A 95 -15.38 -11.57 -15.66
C GLN A 95 -15.38 -10.36 -14.76
N GLY A 96 -16.37 -9.47 -14.88
CA GLY A 96 -16.51 -8.29 -14.03
C GLY A 96 -15.46 -7.18 -14.28
N ARG A 97 -14.88 -7.10 -15.49
CA ARG A 97 -13.88 -6.08 -15.85
C ARG A 97 -14.44 -4.66 -15.84
N GLU A 98 -15.74 -4.53 -16.00
CA GLU A 98 -16.47 -3.26 -15.97
C GLU A 98 -16.21 -2.51 -14.66
N SER A 99 -16.12 -3.25 -13.54
CA SER A 99 -15.85 -2.67 -12.22
C SER A 99 -14.52 -1.89 -12.17
N HIS A 100 -13.51 -2.32 -12.92
CA HIS A 100 -12.24 -1.57 -13.00
C HIS A 100 -12.43 -0.22 -13.72
N GLY A 101 -13.26 -0.18 -14.75
CA GLY A 101 -13.61 1.06 -15.43
C GLY A 101 -14.39 2.00 -14.52
N ASP A 102 -15.31 1.47 -13.71
CA ASP A 102 -16.08 2.24 -12.74
C ASP A 102 -15.16 2.85 -11.67
N ILE A 103 -14.27 2.04 -11.09
CA ILE A 103 -13.27 2.50 -10.11
C ILE A 103 -12.40 3.62 -10.69
N LEU A 104 -11.88 3.45 -11.92
CA LEU A 104 -11.04 4.46 -12.56
C LEU A 104 -11.81 5.76 -12.84
N ARG A 105 -13.08 5.68 -13.21
CA ARG A 105 -13.93 6.88 -13.38
C ARG A 105 -14.13 7.62 -12.06
N GLU A 106 -14.35 6.88 -10.98
CA GLU A 106 -14.52 7.49 -9.66
C GLU A 106 -13.22 8.12 -9.15
N ILE A 107 -12.07 7.46 -9.33
CA ILE A 107 -10.74 8.01 -9.00
C ILE A 107 -10.48 9.29 -9.81
N LYS A 108 -10.83 9.30 -11.12
CA LYS A 108 -10.72 10.50 -11.96
C LYS A 108 -11.54 11.65 -11.39
N ASN A 109 -12.80 11.40 -11.03
CA ASN A 109 -13.68 12.41 -10.44
C ASN A 109 -13.09 12.98 -9.14
N TRP A 110 -12.52 12.12 -8.28
CA TRP A 110 -11.89 12.58 -7.04
C TRP A 110 -10.64 13.43 -7.30
N ALA A 111 -9.87 13.08 -8.33
CA ALA A 111 -8.70 13.87 -8.72
C ALA A 111 -9.11 15.24 -9.29
N GLU A 112 -10.15 15.28 -10.13
CA GLU A 112 -10.70 16.54 -10.69
C GLU A 112 -11.32 17.45 -9.62
N LEU A 113 -11.85 16.87 -8.55
CA LEU A 113 -12.35 17.57 -7.36
C LEU A 113 -11.26 17.88 -6.30
N GLU A 114 -10.00 17.64 -6.63
CA GLU A 114 -8.85 17.83 -5.74
C GLU A 114 -8.93 17.05 -4.39
N LYS A 115 -9.79 16.03 -4.33
CA LYS A 115 -9.92 15.16 -3.15
C LYS A 115 -8.75 14.20 -2.97
N ILE A 116 -8.08 13.85 -4.08
CA ILE A 116 -6.87 13.06 -4.10
C ILE A 116 -5.86 13.72 -5.04
N THR A 117 -4.58 13.68 -4.65
CA THR A 117 -3.48 14.18 -5.48
C THR A 117 -2.52 13.03 -5.77
N PRO A 118 -2.43 12.56 -7.04
CA PRO A 118 -1.46 11.54 -7.40
C PRO A 118 -0.03 12.00 -7.13
N LEU A 119 0.72 11.20 -6.38
CA LEU A 119 2.13 11.47 -6.16
C LEU A 119 2.95 10.95 -7.34
N VAL A 120 3.44 11.86 -8.17
CA VAL A 120 4.31 11.55 -9.32
C VAL A 120 5.74 11.91 -8.97
N HIS A 121 6.69 11.04 -9.36
CA HIS A 121 8.11 11.32 -9.20
C HIS A 121 8.50 12.61 -9.95
N LYS A 122 9.46 13.34 -9.38
CA LYS A 122 9.88 14.66 -9.89
C LYS A 122 10.37 14.64 -11.35
N GLU A 123 10.95 13.52 -11.79
CA GLU A 123 11.41 13.34 -13.17
C GLU A 123 10.39 12.52 -13.95
N VAL A 124 9.94 13.05 -15.07
CA VAL A 124 9.11 12.37 -16.06
C VAL A 124 9.98 12.03 -17.24
N PHE A 125 10.04 10.76 -17.61
CA PHE A 125 10.91 10.27 -18.67
C PHE A 125 10.19 10.24 -20.01
N ASP A 126 10.88 10.44 -21.10
CA ASP A 126 10.35 10.13 -22.42
C ASP A 126 10.27 8.60 -22.60
N PHE A 127 9.34 8.15 -23.43
CA PHE A 127 9.12 6.70 -23.61
C PHE A 127 10.39 5.94 -24.07
N GLN A 128 11.27 6.62 -24.85
CA GLN A 128 12.55 6.07 -25.26
C GLN A 128 13.54 5.86 -24.10
N GLU A 129 13.31 6.53 -22.97
CA GLU A 129 14.14 6.44 -21.76
C GLU A 129 13.60 5.43 -20.74
N VAL A 130 12.73 4.50 -21.18
CA VAL A 130 12.09 3.51 -20.29
C VAL A 130 13.11 2.74 -19.43
N GLY A 131 14.30 2.45 -19.96
CA GLY A 131 15.40 1.81 -19.22
C GLY A 131 15.81 2.63 -17.99
N ARG A 132 16.05 3.93 -18.17
CA ARG A 132 16.37 4.84 -17.04
C ARG A 132 15.24 4.93 -16.02
N ALA A 133 13.98 4.96 -16.50
CA ALA A 133 12.82 4.98 -15.61
C ALA A 133 12.77 3.72 -14.72
N HIS A 134 13.08 2.56 -15.28
CA HIS A 134 13.20 1.31 -14.53
C HIS A 134 14.36 1.35 -13.52
N GLU A 135 15.54 1.81 -13.91
CA GLU A 135 16.67 1.96 -12.98
C GLU A 135 16.33 2.85 -11.78
N VAL A 136 15.65 3.98 -11.99
CA VAL A 136 15.19 4.86 -10.91
C VAL A 136 14.20 4.16 -9.99
N LEU A 137 13.27 3.39 -10.55
CA LEU A 137 12.29 2.63 -9.76
C LEU A 137 12.97 1.54 -8.93
N GLU A 138 13.86 0.75 -9.54
CA GLU A 138 14.56 -0.39 -8.93
C GLU A 138 15.56 0.05 -7.87
N SER A 139 16.18 1.23 -8.02
CA SER A 139 17.08 1.80 -7.00
C SER A 139 16.38 2.11 -5.67
N GLY A 140 15.03 2.10 -5.64
CA GLY A 140 14.24 2.50 -4.46
C GLY A 140 14.29 4.01 -4.16
N GLY A 141 14.96 4.82 -5.00
CA GLY A 141 15.08 6.28 -4.85
C GLY A 141 13.84 7.05 -5.29
N ALA A 142 12.92 6.42 -6.02
CA ALA A 142 11.70 7.06 -6.46
C ALA A 142 10.77 7.40 -5.28
N ILE A 143 10.23 8.61 -5.30
CA ILE A 143 9.12 9.05 -4.44
C ILE A 143 7.93 9.29 -5.35
N GLY A 144 6.85 8.52 -5.16
CA GLY A 144 5.69 8.52 -6.05
C GLY A 144 5.86 7.61 -7.27
N LYS A 145 4.95 7.75 -8.22
CA LYS A 145 4.91 6.94 -9.45
C LYS A 145 5.86 7.51 -10.50
N VAL A 146 6.72 6.67 -11.04
CA VAL A 146 7.55 7.03 -12.20
C VAL A 146 6.66 7.03 -13.45
N ALA A 147 6.64 8.15 -14.15
CA ALA A 147 5.80 8.36 -15.32
C ALA A 147 6.62 8.44 -16.61
N LEU A 148 6.05 7.92 -17.68
CA LEU A 148 6.59 8.04 -19.03
C LEU A 148 5.70 8.96 -19.87
N ARG A 149 6.30 9.81 -20.70
CA ARG A 149 5.61 10.64 -21.68
C ARG A 149 5.71 9.98 -23.06
N ALA A 150 4.56 9.81 -23.68
CA ALA A 150 4.46 9.39 -25.08
C ALA A 150 4.48 10.65 -25.98
N ASN A 151 5.42 10.70 -26.90
CA ASN A 151 5.61 11.83 -27.82
C ASN A 151 5.38 11.36 -29.28
N TRP A 152 4.26 10.66 -29.55
CA TRP A 152 3.84 10.26 -30.90
C TRP A 152 2.47 10.84 -31.24
#